data_0102ae648991e8e99e2e8e9826681a3d
#
_entry.id   0102ae648991e8e99e2e8e9826681a3d
#
_cell.length_a   1.000
_cell.length_b   1.000
_cell.length_c   1.000
_cell.angle_alpha   90.00
_cell.angle_beta   90.00
_cell.angle_gamma   90.00
#
_symmetry.space_group_name_H-M   'P 1'
#
loop_
_entity.id
_entity.type
_entity.pdbx_description
1 polymer ?
#
loop_
_entity_poly.entity_id
_entity_poly.type
_entity_poly.pdbx_seq_one_letter_code
_entity_poly.pdbx_strand_id
1 'polypeptide(L)'
;MTVIATAGHVDHGKSTLVNFLTGQETDKLAEEKSRGLTINLGYTFYEYANQIISIVDVPGHRDFFKNTVAGFSNADAVLFVIDSTQGWSEQSEQHFNALIGLSKLNILFVFTKLDMKESNADEQWLIDKVSNIKDLNYKILKFDKNSTDKISLIEDIQTFISTCTNEYSSFWIDRSFLIDGIGRIVTGTVGSGFSLSSPFITTRGEKLEVKSIESVNEEYTQETGSQRVAVSLKKSSGVIPKRGDLLSNTVLSESIHIFIKLDIESSKEIRNNTLKLFAGTSNHLVEKIHPLRIGDETYAIAKLGKPAALPMKEKMVLHNIDRDSFIACEFTMQVNNKNLIKHLTRESKKKGSYNTLYDLLYLLPFKNSDDSLRIGQMFTDEANLNLLNNNIKDNAETINKFGINKYLYEKFYIEEADIQYLFSAFEDISVKENQIKLATDNTDEDKKVLKLISNELGRELKVPDIDLQKFDREVVKNLFLKDKLIRISKNILYTDNHFKEVLRIIEQLPTTFTITEFKSLSGLSRKYTIPILEILDGKQIIKKIDSEGTRVKLIS
;
A
#
# COMPACT_ATOMS: atom_id res chain seq x y z
N MET A 1 -0.45 -10.71 -19.01
CA MET A 1 -1.76 -11.32 -18.70
C MET A 1 -2.67 -10.27 -18.10
N THR A 2 -3.98 -10.42 -18.19
CA THR A 2 -4.97 -9.44 -17.74
C THR A 2 -6.13 -10.17 -17.08
N VAL A 3 -6.69 -9.57 -16.04
CA VAL A 3 -7.88 -10.08 -15.33
C VAL A 3 -9.06 -9.17 -15.63
N ILE A 4 -10.14 -9.73 -16.16
CA ILE A 4 -11.37 -9.01 -16.50
C ILE A 4 -12.50 -9.49 -15.58
N ALA A 5 -13.24 -8.58 -14.94
CA ALA A 5 -14.46 -8.91 -14.23
C ALA A 5 -15.70 -8.61 -15.07
N THR A 6 -16.78 -9.38 -14.91
CA THR A 6 -18.08 -8.98 -15.44
C THR A 6 -18.79 -8.03 -14.48
N ALA A 7 -19.70 -7.19 -14.98
CA ALA A 7 -20.58 -6.34 -14.18
C ALA A 7 -21.94 -6.20 -14.86
N GLY A 8 -22.95 -5.71 -14.14
CA GLY A 8 -24.29 -5.49 -14.65
C GLY A 8 -25.34 -6.31 -13.89
N HIS A 9 -26.60 -6.05 -14.19
CA HIS A 9 -27.76 -6.64 -13.54
C HIS A 9 -27.85 -8.17 -13.74
N VAL A 10 -28.60 -8.86 -12.89
CA VAL A 10 -28.97 -10.28 -13.11
C VAL A 10 -29.73 -10.40 -14.44
N ASP A 11 -29.57 -11.51 -15.15
CA ASP A 11 -30.17 -11.80 -16.44
C ASP A 11 -29.85 -10.87 -17.62
N HIS A 12 -28.90 -9.94 -17.45
CA HIS A 12 -28.37 -9.13 -18.55
C HIS A 12 -27.41 -9.88 -19.48
N GLY A 13 -27.13 -11.17 -19.23
CA GLY A 13 -26.35 -12.02 -20.13
C GLY A 13 -24.86 -12.08 -19.81
N LYS A 14 -24.41 -11.75 -18.59
CA LYS A 14 -23.00 -11.85 -18.16
C LYS A 14 -22.40 -13.23 -18.42
N SER A 15 -22.97 -14.27 -17.80
CA SER A 15 -22.47 -15.65 -17.95
C SER A 15 -22.64 -16.16 -19.38
N THR A 16 -23.63 -15.68 -20.14
CA THR A 16 -23.78 -15.99 -21.57
C THR A 16 -22.62 -15.41 -22.39
N LEU A 17 -22.24 -14.16 -22.14
CA LEU A 17 -21.09 -13.52 -22.79
C LEU A 17 -19.79 -14.25 -22.44
N VAL A 18 -19.60 -14.58 -21.16
CA VAL A 18 -18.42 -15.32 -20.69
C VAL A 18 -18.34 -16.70 -21.35
N ASN A 19 -19.45 -17.43 -21.40
CA ASN A 19 -19.50 -18.73 -22.08
C ASN A 19 -19.18 -18.59 -23.58
N PHE A 20 -19.69 -17.57 -24.25
CA PHE A 20 -19.38 -17.30 -25.65
C PHE A 20 -17.88 -17.06 -25.88
N LEU A 21 -17.25 -16.25 -25.03
CA LEU A 21 -15.83 -15.92 -25.11
C LEU A 21 -14.91 -17.13 -24.80
N THR A 22 -15.25 -17.90 -23.78
CA THR A 22 -14.36 -18.94 -23.24
C THR A 22 -14.72 -20.37 -23.68
N GLY A 23 -15.98 -20.60 -24.05
CA GLY A 23 -16.52 -21.95 -24.29
C GLY A 23 -16.76 -22.74 -23.00
N GLN A 24 -16.70 -22.12 -21.82
CA GLN A 24 -16.85 -22.77 -20.52
C GLN A 24 -17.98 -22.17 -19.71
N GLU A 25 -18.78 -23.01 -19.07
CA GLU A 25 -19.82 -22.58 -18.13
C GLU A 25 -19.17 -22.19 -16.78
N THR A 26 -19.51 -20.99 -16.29
CA THR A 26 -19.07 -20.48 -14.99
C THR A 26 -19.98 -20.91 -13.85
N ASP A 27 -21.27 -21.15 -14.10
CA ASP A 27 -22.27 -21.58 -13.13
C ASP A 27 -22.16 -23.10 -12.88
N LYS A 28 -21.36 -23.46 -11.86
CA LYS A 28 -21.02 -24.86 -11.55
C LYS A 28 -21.89 -25.48 -10.47
N LEU A 29 -22.50 -24.67 -9.60
CA LEU A 29 -23.33 -25.17 -8.51
C LEU A 29 -24.72 -25.60 -9.00
N ALA A 30 -25.25 -26.70 -8.44
CA ALA A 30 -26.61 -27.14 -8.72
C ALA A 30 -27.65 -26.05 -8.37
N GLU A 31 -27.38 -25.25 -7.34
CA GLU A 31 -28.21 -24.14 -6.92
C GLU A 31 -28.18 -22.98 -7.93
N GLU A 32 -27.02 -22.65 -8.50
CA GLU A 32 -26.88 -21.63 -9.57
C GLU A 32 -27.67 -22.04 -10.81
N LYS A 33 -27.53 -23.31 -11.21
CA LYS A 33 -28.29 -23.86 -12.37
C LYS A 33 -29.80 -23.91 -12.12
N SER A 34 -30.22 -24.24 -10.89
CA SER A 34 -31.65 -24.31 -10.55
C SER A 34 -32.32 -22.95 -10.44
N ARG A 35 -31.58 -21.94 -9.99
CA ARG A 35 -32.06 -20.56 -9.83
C ARG A 35 -31.81 -19.67 -11.05
N GLY A 36 -30.99 -20.13 -12.01
CA GLY A 36 -30.60 -19.35 -13.19
C GLY A 36 -29.76 -18.12 -12.87
N LEU A 37 -29.05 -18.08 -11.70
CA LEU A 37 -28.27 -16.93 -11.30
C LEU A 37 -26.92 -17.33 -10.66
N THR A 38 -25.90 -16.57 -10.91
CA THR A 38 -24.57 -16.74 -10.33
C THR A 38 -24.59 -16.31 -8.85
N ILE A 39 -24.11 -17.17 -7.97
CA ILE A 39 -24.03 -16.94 -6.51
C ILE A 39 -22.59 -16.66 -6.07
N ASN A 40 -21.66 -17.48 -6.55
CA ASN A 40 -20.25 -17.36 -6.25
C ASN A 40 -19.48 -16.73 -7.42
N LEU A 41 -18.21 -16.37 -7.17
CA LEU A 41 -17.32 -15.95 -8.25
C LEU A 41 -17.03 -17.14 -9.17
N GLY A 42 -17.40 -17.01 -10.44
CA GLY A 42 -17.00 -17.89 -11.52
C GLY A 42 -15.63 -17.50 -12.05
N TYR A 43 -14.75 -18.48 -12.27
CA TYR A 43 -13.41 -18.22 -12.81
C TYR A 43 -13.20 -19.07 -14.05
N THR A 44 -12.84 -18.41 -15.14
CA THR A 44 -12.53 -19.03 -16.42
C THR A 44 -11.45 -18.21 -17.14
N PHE A 45 -11.04 -18.65 -18.30
CA PHE A 45 -10.05 -17.94 -19.11
C PHE A 45 -10.23 -18.28 -20.59
N TYR A 46 -9.65 -17.47 -21.46
CA TYR A 46 -9.40 -17.80 -22.85
C TYR A 46 -7.98 -17.40 -23.24
N GLU A 47 -7.47 -18.05 -24.28
CA GLU A 47 -6.18 -17.74 -24.87
C GLU A 47 -6.35 -16.99 -26.18
N TYR A 48 -5.58 -15.92 -26.37
CA TYR A 48 -5.50 -15.18 -27.62
C TYR A 48 -4.10 -14.64 -27.82
N ALA A 49 -3.50 -14.87 -29.01
CA ALA A 49 -2.16 -14.41 -29.38
C ALA A 49 -1.08 -14.75 -28.31
N ASN A 50 -1.10 -15.97 -27.77
CA ASN A 50 -0.22 -16.46 -26.69
C ASN A 50 -0.36 -15.71 -25.36
N GLN A 51 -1.48 -15.03 -25.15
CA GLN A 51 -1.79 -14.39 -23.87
C GLN A 51 -3.01 -15.04 -23.23
N ILE A 52 -2.92 -15.32 -21.94
CA ILE A 52 -4.04 -15.81 -21.14
C ILE A 52 -4.80 -14.61 -20.57
N ILE A 53 -6.10 -14.55 -20.83
CA ILE A 53 -7.02 -13.58 -20.28
C ILE A 53 -7.92 -14.29 -19.29
N SER A 54 -7.77 -13.96 -18.01
CA SER A 54 -8.61 -14.49 -16.94
C SER A 54 -9.90 -13.71 -16.83
N ILE A 55 -11.04 -14.40 -16.73
CA ILE A 55 -12.35 -13.79 -16.53
C ILE A 55 -12.89 -14.19 -15.15
N VAL A 56 -13.35 -13.18 -14.41
CA VAL A 56 -14.06 -13.33 -13.15
C VAL A 56 -15.53 -12.99 -13.37
N ASP A 57 -16.37 -14.02 -13.44
CA ASP A 57 -17.82 -13.82 -13.57
C ASP A 57 -18.42 -13.56 -12.19
N VAL A 58 -19.00 -12.36 -12.01
CA VAL A 58 -19.54 -11.93 -10.72
C VAL A 58 -21.05 -12.07 -10.64
N PRO A 59 -21.60 -12.34 -9.43
CA PRO A 59 -23.03 -12.31 -9.21
C PRO A 59 -23.65 -10.94 -9.56
N GLY A 60 -24.82 -10.95 -10.21
CA GLY A 60 -25.57 -9.72 -10.48
C GLY A 60 -26.49 -9.30 -9.34
N HIS A 61 -26.90 -10.25 -8.47
CA HIS A 61 -27.89 -10.01 -7.43
C HIS A 61 -27.29 -9.34 -6.18
N ARG A 62 -28.00 -8.36 -5.61
CA ARG A 62 -27.56 -7.56 -4.45
C ARG A 62 -27.21 -8.40 -3.22
N ASP A 63 -27.86 -9.54 -2.99
CA ASP A 63 -27.56 -10.40 -1.83
C ASP A 63 -26.13 -10.96 -1.88
N PHE A 64 -25.55 -11.02 -3.08
CA PHE A 64 -24.18 -11.51 -3.31
C PHE A 64 -23.17 -10.39 -3.53
N PHE A 65 -23.52 -9.15 -3.23
CA PHE A 65 -22.70 -7.96 -3.47
C PHE A 65 -21.27 -8.07 -2.88
N LYS A 66 -21.12 -8.77 -1.76
CA LYS A 66 -19.79 -9.11 -1.21
C LYS A 66 -18.91 -9.86 -2.21
N ASN A 67 -19.51 -10.78 -2.99
CA ASN A 67 -18.79 -11.53 -4.02
C ASN A 67 -18.49 -10.63 -5.21
N THR A 68 -19.44 -9.79 -5.57
CA THR A 68 -19.30 -8.80 -6.66
C THR A 68 -18.12 -7.86 -6.41
N VAL A 69 -18.05 -7.22 -5.24
CA VAL A 69 -16.92 -6.33 -4.88
C VAL A 69 -15.59 -7.09 -4.87
N ALA A 70 -15.57 -8.31 -4.32
CA ALA A 70 -14.36 -9.13 -4.32
C ALA A 70 -13.87 -9.49 -5.74
N GLY A 71 -14.79 -9.67 -6.70
CA GLY A 71 -14.47 -9.87 -8.11
C GLY A 71 -13.92 -8.60 -8.77
N PHE A 72 -14.48 -7.44 -8.43
CA PHE A 72 -14.02 -6.16 -8.97
C PHE A 72 -12.64 -5.74 -8.45
N SER A 73 -12.35 -6.00 -7.18
CA SER A 73 -11.17 -5.46 -6.49
C SER A 73 -9.85 -5.74 -7.23
N ASN A 74 -9.73 -6.89 -7.86
CA ASN A 74 -8.51 -7.34 -8.51
C ASN A 74 -8.62 -7.39 -10.05
N ALA A 75 -9.64 -6.78 -10.64
CA ALA A 75 -9.81 -6.72 -12.09
C ALA A 75 -9.02 -5.55 -12.70
N ASP A 76 -8.38 -5.76 -13.84
CA ASP A 76 -7.70 -4.73 -14.63
C ASP A 76 -8.69 -3.96 -15.50
N ALA A 77 -9.72 -4.67 -16.01
CA ALA A 77 -10.80 -4.11 -16.79
C ALA A 77 -12.13 -4.81 -16.44
N VAL A 78 -13.24 -4.21 -16.85
CA VAL A 78 -14.58 -4.71 -16.55
C VAL A 78 -15.41 -4.80 -17.82
N LEU A 79 -16.05 -5.94 -18.05
CA LEU A 79 -17.13 -6.12 -19.03
C LEU A 79 -18.45 -5.77 -18.36
N PHE A 80 -18.93 -4.56 -18.58
CA PHE A 80 -20.19 -4.08 -18.01
C PHE A 80 -21.34 -4.39 -18.96
N VAL A 81 -22.14 -5.40 -18.63
CA VAL A 81 -23.16 -5.98 -19.51
C VAL A 81 -24.49 -5.29 -19.27
N ILE A 82 -25.10 -4.81 -20.36
CA ILE A 82 -26.37 -4.09 -20.38
C ILE A 82 -27.32 -4.80 -21.35
N ASP A 83 -28.45 -5.26 -20.85
CA ASP A 83 -29.54 -5.78 -21.66
C ASP A 83 -30.17 -4.62 -22.45
N SER A 84 -30.14 -4.67 -23.77
CA SER A 84 -30.68 -3.62 -24.64
C SER A 84 -32.22 -3.48 -24.59
N THR A 85 -32.93 -4.47 -24.03
CA THR A 85 -34.39 -4.43 -23.83
C THR A 85 -34.77 -3.77 -22.50
N GLN A 86 -33.93 -3.90 -21.47
CA GLN A 86 -34.23 -3.41 -20.12
C GLN A 86 -33.46 -2.11 -19.80
N GLY A 87 -32.31 -1.90 -20.45
CA GLY A 87 -31.44 -0.75 -20.21
C GLY A 87 -30.74 -0.77 -18.85
N TRP A 88 -30.57 0.40 -18.27
CA TRP A 88 -29.86 0.59 -17.01
C TRP A 88 -30.78 0.37 -15.81
N SER A 89 -30.46 -0.61 -14.99
CA SER A 89 -31.23 -0.97 -13.79
C SER A 89 -30.59 -0.39 -12.52
N GLU A 90 -31.33 -0.47 -11.40
CA GLU A 90 -30.80 -0.11 -10.07
C GLU A 90 -29.54 -0.91 -9.71
N GLN A 91 -29.51 -2.21 -10.03
CA GLN A 91 -28.33 -3.04 -9.79
C GLN A 91 -27.17 -2.69 -10.74
N SER A 92 -27.44 -2.23 -11.95
CA SER A 92 -26.42 -1.66 -12.84
C SER A 92 -25.79 -0.42 -12.19
N GLU A 93 -26.62 0.45 -11.60
CA GLU A 93 -26.15 1.62 -10.86
C GLU A 93 -25.27 1.23 -9.65
N GLN A 94 -25.70 0.24 -8.88
CA GLN A 94 -24.92 -0.26 -7.72
C GLN A 94 -23.55 -0.79 -8.13
N HIS A 95 -23.50 -1.62 -9.19
CA HIS A 95 -22.26 -2.15 -9.73
C HIS A 95 -21.35 -1.04 -10.24
N PHE A 96 -21.90 -0.09 -10.97
CA PHE A 96 -21.16 1.04 -11.50
C PHE A 96 -20.55 1.91 -10.39
N ASN A 97 -21.34 2.27 -9.39
CA ASN A 97 -20.87 3.05 -8.24
C ASN A 97 -19.81 2.31 -7.44
N ALA A 98 -19.91 0.99 -7.31
CA ALA A 98 -18.87 0.19 -6.67
C ALA A 98 -17.56 0.16 -7.48
N LEU A 99 -17.64 0.09 -8.81
CA LEU A 99 -16.47 0.15 -9.69
C LEU A 99 -15.77 1.50 -9.58
N ILE A 100 -16.52 2.59 -9.68
CA ILE A 100 -15.98 3.94 -9.49
C ILE A 100 -15.33 4.06 -8.11
N GLY A 101 -16.01 3.58 -7.06
CA GLY A 101 -15.50 3.57 -5.70
C GLY A 101 -14.19 2.80 -5.51
N LEU A 102 -14.00 1.73 -6.26
CA LEU A 102 -12.77 0.95 -6.28
C LEU A 102 -11.72 1.50 -7.26
N SER A 103 -11.99 2.63 -7.90
CA SER A 103 -11.17 3.20 -8.98
C SER A 103 -10.95 2.21 -10.14
N LYS A 104 -11.95 1.39 -10.45
CA LYS A 104 -11.94 0.47 -11.59
C LYS A 104 -12.51 1.19 -12.83
N LEU A 105 -11.65 1.97 -13.45
CA LEU A 105 -12.02 2.96 -14.47
C LEU A 105 -11.79 2.48 -15.91
N ASN A 106 -11.41 1.22 -16.13
CA ASN A 106 -11.30 0.61 -17.45
C ASN A 106 -12.55 -0.25 -17.70
N ILE A 107 -13.55 0.28 -18.41
CA ILE A 107 -14.86 -0.35 -18.56
C ILE A 107 -15.23 -0.54 -20.03
N LEU A 108 -15.49 -1.79 -20.42
CA LEU A 108 -16.10 -2.15 -21.69
C LEU A 108 -17.61 -2.34 -21.46
N PHE A 109 -18.42 -1.39 -21.92
CA PHE A 109 -19.87 -1.52 -21.90
C PHE A 109 -20.32 -2.41 -23.04
N VAL A 110 -21.05 -3.48 -22.74
CA VAL A 110 -21.49 -4.47 -23.74
C VAL A 110 -23.01 -4.54 -23.75
N PHE A 111 -23.62 -4.05 -24.81
CA PHE A 111 -25.06 -4.22 -25.06
C PHE A 111 -25.35 -5.64 -25.55
N THR A 112 -26.31 -6.32 -24.90
CA THR A 112 -26.73 -7.69 -25.20
C THR A 112 -28.18 -7.77 -25.65
N LYS A 113 -28.65 -8.96 -26.06
CA LYS A 113 -30.01 -9.25 -26.50
C LYS A 113 -30.50 -8.36 -27.65
N LEU A 114 -29.61 -8.07 -28.59
CA LEU A 114 -29.90 -7.23 -29.75
C LEU A 114 -30.87 -7.87 -30.74
N ASP A 115 -31.00 -9.19 -30.68
CA ASP A 115 -31.94 -10.00 -31.46
C ASP A 115 -33.39 -9.87 -31.01
N MET A 116 -33.64 -9.30 -29.84
CA MET A 116 -34.97 -9.11 -29.31
C MET A 116 -35.69 -7.92 -29.98
N LYS A 117 -36.99 -8.08 -30.20
CA LYS A 117 -37.82 -7.11 -30.92
C LYS A 117 -37.85 -5.70 -30.28
N GLU A 118 -37.63 -5.64 -28.98
CA GLU A 118 -37.69 -4.43 -28.15
C GLU A 118 -36.29 -3.88 -27.83
N SER A 119 -35.26 -4.41 -28.52
CA SER A 119 -33.88 -4.00 -28.24
C SER A 119 -33.66 -2.53 -28.61
N ASN A 120 -33.08 -1.77 -27.69
CA ASN A 120 -32.62 -0.40 -27.89
C ASN A 120 -31.20 -0.25 -27.36
N ALA A 121 -30.25 -0.25 -28.25
CA ALA A 121 -28.82 -0.02 -27.92
C ALA A 121 -28.47 1.45 -28.19
N ASP A 122 -29.22 2.37 -27.57
CA ASP A 122 -28.90 3.80 -27.61
C ASP A 122 -27.63 4.07 -26.81
N GLU A 123 -26.58 4.42 -27.49
CA GLU A 123 -25.27 4.72 -26.87
C GLU A 123 -25.23 6.13 -26.29
N GLN A 124 -26.04 7.05 -26.79
CA GLN A 124 -25.96 8.46 -26.40
C GLN A 124 -26.27 8.68 -24.91
N TRP A 125 -27.35 8.06 -24.41
CA TRP A 125 -27.67 8.19 -22.97
C TRP A 125 -26.55 7.63 -22.07
N LEU A 126 -25.88 6.55 -22.52
CA LEU A 126 -24.75 5.97 -21.76
C LEU A 126 -23.55 6.92 -21.79
N ILE A 127 -23.24 7.48 -22.96
CA ILE A 127 -22.17 8.48 -23.11
C ILE A 127 -22.46 9.67 -22.18
N ASP A 128 -23.68 10.20 -22.19
CA ASP A 128 -24.08 11.33 -21.34
C ASP A 128 -23.95 10.99 -19.85
N LYS A 129 -24.29 9.75 -19.47
CA LYS A 129 -24.16 9.27 -18.09
C LYS A 129 -22.72 9.20 -17.61
N VAL A 130 -21.79 8.75 -18.44
CA VAL A 130 -20.41 8.49 -18.03
C VAL A 130 -19.45 9.64 -18.36
N SER A 131 -19.85 10.62 -19.16
CA SER A 131 -19.00 11.72 -19.65
C SER A 131 -18.37 12.58 -18.57
N ASN A 132 -19.00 12.68 -17.39
CA ASN A 132 -18.53 13.49 -16.27
C ASN A 132 -17.60 12.70 -15.31
N ILE A 133 -17.39 11.40 -15.55
CA ILE A 133 -16.51 10.59 -14.70
C ILE A 133 -15.06 10.84 -15.11
N LYS A 134 -14.31 11.44 -14.21
CA LYS A 134 -12.89 11.74 -14.42
C LYS A 134 -12.08 10.45 -14.62
N ASP A 135 -11.16 10.47 -15.56
CA ASP A 135 -10.21 9.39 -15.85
C ASP A 135 -10.86 8.06 -16.28
N LEU A 136 -12.16 8.05 -16.61
CA LEU A 136 -12.84 6.86 -17.09
C LEU A 136 -12.37 6.55 -18.53
N ASN A 137 -11.74 5.38 -18.69
CA ASN A 137 -11.41 4.78 -19.98
C ASN A 137 -12.51 3.78 -20.35
N TYR A 138 -13.24 4.02 -21.43
CA TYR A 138 -14.33 3.14 -21.82
C TYR A 138 -14.43 2.94 -23.33
N LYS A 139 -15.03 1.81 -23.71
CA LYS A 139 -15.46 1.49 -25.07
C LYS A 139 -16.84 0.85 -25.00
N ILE A 140 -17.67 1.07 -26.03
CA ILE A 140 -18.98 0.47 -26.16
C ILE A 140 -18.91 -0.63 -27.22
N LEU A 141 -19.40 -1.82 -26.87
CA LEU A 141 -19.48 -3.00 -27.73
C LEU A 141 -20.93 -3.49 -27.82
N LYS A 142 -21.23 -4.18 -28.90
CA LYS A 142 -22.51 -4.85 -29.16
C LYS A 142 -22.31 -6.35 -29.27
N PHE A 143 -23.10 -7.10 -28.55
CA PHE A 143 -23.03 -8.56 -28.53
C PHE A 143 -24.41 -9.19 -28.78
N ASP A 144 -24.46 -10.02 -29.80
CA ASP A 144 -25.56 -10.93 -30.09
C ASP A 144 -24.99 -12.33 -30.27
N LYS A 145 -25.49 -13.26 -29.48
CA LYS A 145 -25.02 -14.67 -29.48
C LYS A 145 -25.06 -15.34 -30.86
N ASN A 146 -25.98 -14.93 -31.71
CA ASN A 146 -26.26 -15.58 -33.00
C ASN A 146 -25.50 -14.92 -34.18
N SER A 147 -25.17 -13.63 -34.08
CA SER A 147 -24.62 -12.86 -35.18
C SER A 147 -23.23 -12.30 -34.93
N THR A 148 -22.78 -12.21 -33.69
CA THR A 148 -21.46 -11.64 -33.35
C THR A 148 -20.33 -12.61 -33.75
N ASP A 149 -19.36 -12.11 -34.50
CA ASP A 149 -18.12 -12.85 -34.75
C ASP A 149 -17.26 -12.88 -33.48
N LYS A 150 -16.94 -14.08 -33.03
CA LYS A 150 -16.19 -14.30 -31.78
C LYS A 150 -14.78 -13.73 -31.85
N ILE A 151 -14.10 -13.86 -33.00
CA ILE A 151 -12.72 -13.40 -33.16
C ILE A 151 -12.69 -11.88 -33.09
N SER A 152 -13.57 -11.21 -33.84
CA SER A 152 -13.66 -9.75 -33.85
C SER A 152 -13.96 -9.19 -32.45
N LEU A 153 -14.86 -9.81 -31.69
CA LEU A 153 -15.16 -9.39 -30.33
C LEU A 153 -13.94 -9.54 -29.39
N ILE A 154 -13.20 -10.64 -29.51
CA ILE A 154 -11.97 -10.85 -28.75
C ILE A 154 -10.92 -9.79 -29.12
N GLU A 155 -10.74 -9.47 -30.40
CA GLU A 155 -9.81 -8.43 -30.85
C GLU A 155 -10.16 -7.05 -30.31
N ASP A 156 -11.43 -6.71 -30.27
CA ASP A 156 -11.93 -5.45 -29.70
C ASP A 156 -11.64 -5.36 -28.21
N ILE A 157 -11.85 -6.46 -27.46
CA ILE A 157 -11.54 -6.55 -26.05
C ILE A 157 -10.02 -6.45 -25.83
N GLN A 158 -9.20 -7.17 -26.60
CA GLN A 158 -7.74 -7.16 -26.50
C GLN A 158 -7.16 -5.77 -26.78
N THR A 159 -7.62 -5.12 -27.80
CA THR A 159 -7.20 -3.76 -28.15
C THR A 159 -7.43 -2.81 -26.98
N PHE A 160 -8.58 -2.90 -26.32
CA PHE A 160 -8.90 -2.08 -25.17
C PHE A 160 -8.03 -2.42 -23.96
N ILE A 161 -7.92 -3.70 -23.57
CA ILE A 161 -7.18 -4.08 -22.36
C ILE A 161 -5.67 -3.86 -22.49
N SER A 162 -5.11 -3.83 -23.70
CA SER A 162 -3.71 -3.51 -23.93
C SER A 162 -3.33 -2.08 -23.49
N THR A 163 -4.31 -1.19 -23.39
CA THR A 163 -4.15 0.18 -22.89
C THR A 163 -4.30 0.29 -21.36
N CYS A 164 -4.70 -0.79 -20.69
CA CYS A 164 -4.98 -0.79 -19.26
C CYS A 164 -3.71 -1.15 -18.47
N THR A 165 -3.27 -0.27 -17.60
CA THR A 165 -2.17 -0.53 -16.66
C THR A 165 -2.69 -0.43 -15.24
N ASN A 166 -2.54 -1.50 -14.45
CA ASN A 166 -2.84 -1.47 -13.02
C ASN A 166 -1.69 -2.09 -12.24
N GLU A 167 -1.23 -1.39 -11.22
CA GLU A 167 -0.25 -1.90 -10.26
C GLU A 167 -0.96 -2.33 -8.97
N TYR A 168 -0.86 -3.61 -8.64
CA TYR A 168 -1.34 -4.13 -7.37
C TYR A 168 -0.15 -4.54 -6.52
N SER A 169 -0.09 -4.04 -5.30
CA SER A 169 0.94 -4.38 -4.33
C SER A 169 0.49 -5.45 -3.31
N SER A 170 -0.70 -6.02 -3.49
CA SER A 170 -1.33 -6.89 -2.50
C SER A 170 -1.92 -8.15 -3.14
N PHE A 171 -1.92 -9.26 -2.38
CA PHE A 171 -2.54 -10.53 -2.77
C PHE A 171 -3.68 -10.86 -1.81
N TRP A 172 -4.91 -10.58 -2.23
CA TRP A 172 -6.10 -10.92 -1.48
C TRP A 172 -6.53 -12.36 -1.73
N ILE A 173 -6.69 -13.16 -0.67
CA ILE A 173 -7.13 -14.55 -0.77
C ILE A 173 -8.62 -14.59 -1.09
N ASP A 174 -8.97 -15.17 -2.24
CA ASP A 174 -10.36 -15.41 -2.65
C ASP A 174 -10.87 -16.80 -2.24
N ARG A 175 -10.00 -17.82 -2.20
CA ARG A 175 -10.29 -19.17 -1.72
C ARG A 175 -9.12 -19.76 -0.95
N SER A 176 -9.42 -20.65 0.00
CA SER A 176 -8.44 -21.45 0.73
C SER A 176 -9.00 -22.85 0.93
N PHE A 177 -8.27 -23.86 0.50
CA PHE A 177 -8.69 -25.25 0.58
C PHE A 177 -7.51 -26.18 0.83
N LEU A 178 -7.80 -27.39 1.29
CA LEU A 178 -6.81 -28.45 1.51
C LEU A 178 -6.97 -29.49 0.40
N ILE A 179 -5.86 -29.87 -0.23
CA ILE A 179 -5.82 -30.99 -1.18
C ILE A 179 -4.96 -32.10 -0.58
N ASP A 180 -5.51 -33.32 -0.55
CA ASP A 180 -4.80 -34.48 -0.04
C ASP A 180 -3.52 -34.73 -0.86
N GLY A 181 -2.41 -34.96 -0.17
CA GLY A 181 -1.09 -35.15 -0.78
C GLY A 181 -0.34 -33.87 -1.19
N ILE A 182 -1.04 -32.76 -1.46
CA ILE A 182 -0.43 -31.47 -1.83
C ILE A 182 -0.30 -30.55 -0.64
N GLY A 183 -1.36 -30.42 0.17
CA GLY A 183 -1.40 -29.53 1.32
C GLY A 183 -2.39 -28.38 1.15
N ARG A 184 -2.13 -27.27 1.85
CA ARG A 184 -2.96 -26.06 1.81
C ARG A 184 -2.67 -25.26 0.56
N ILE A 185 -3.73 -24.92 -0.17
CA ILE A 185 -3.66 -24.05 -1.34
C ILE A 185 -4.52 -22.82 -1.08
N VAL A 186 -4.01 -21.66 -1.40
CA VAL A 186 -4.76 -20.40 -1.43
C VAL A 186 -4.76 -19.86 -2.85
N THR A 187 -5.87 -19.26 -3.26
CA THR A 187 -5.97 -18.62 -4.58
C THR A 187 -6.29 -17.15 -4.43
N GLY A 188 -5.86 -16.37 -5.38
CA GLY A 188 -6.07 -14.93 -5.46
C GLY A 188 -5.50 -14.36 -6.76
N THR A 189 -5.63 -13.06 -6.93
CA THR A 189 -5.05 -12.35 -8.08
C THR A 189 -3.80 -11.61 -7.65
N VAL A 190 -2.72 -11.77 -8.40
CA VAL A 190 -1.47 -10.98 -8.27
C VAL A 190 -1.46 -9.90 -9.35
N GLY A 191 -0.94 -8.73 -9.00
CA GLY A 191 -0.65 -7.66 -9.96
C GLY A 191 0.81 -7.69 -10.43
N SER A 192 1.11 -6.91 -11.45
CA SER A 192 2.45 -6.80 -12.05
C SER A 192 3.55 -6.33 -11.10
N GLY A 193 3.20 -5.63 -10.03
CA GLY A 193 4.15 -5.13 -9.01
C GLY A 193 4.35 -6.06 -7.80
N PHE A 194 3.65 -7.20 -7.73
CA PHE A 194 3.71 -8.08 -6.56
C PHE A 194 4.85 -9.08 -6.68
N SER A 195 5.82 -9.00 -5.76
CA SER A 195 6.91 -9.97 -5.69
C SER A 195 6.48 -11.23 -4.93
N LEU A 196 6.58 -12.36 -5.58
CA LEU A 196 6.32 -13.68 -5.00
C LEU A 196 7.53 -14.26 -4.24
N SER A 197 8.57 -13.46 -4.00
CA SER A 197 9.71 -13.88 -3.19
C SER A 197 9.26 -14.15 -1.74
N SER A 198 9.45 -15.37 -1.31
CA SER A 198 9.15 -15.86 0.03
C SER A 198 9.99 -15.16 1.12
N PRO A 199 9.51 -15.03 2.36
CA PRO A 199 8.23 -15.53 2.86
C PRO A 199 7.10 -14.49 2.77
N PHE A 200 5.87 -14.97 2.55
CA PHE A 200 4.69 -14.13 2.71
C PHE A 200 4.35 -13.95 4.19
N ILE A 201 3.80 -12.79 4.51
CA ILE A 201 3.32 -12.47 5.83
C ILE A 201 1.81 -12.31 5.75
N THR A 202 1.08 -13.03 6.60
CA THR A 202 -0.37 -12.84 6.72
C THR A 202 -0.68 -11.53 7.44
N THR A 203 -1.93 -11.09 7.33
CA THR A 203 -2.44 -9.95 8.10
C THR A 203 -2.21 -10.06 9.61
N ARG A 204 -1.96 -11.26 10.12
CA ARG A 204 -1.67 -11.51 11.55
C ARG A 204 -0.17 -11.56 11.89
N GLY A 205 0.68 -11.16 10.96
CA GLY A 205 2.13 -11.16 11.16
C GLY A 205 2.79 -12.54 11.09
N GLU A 206 2.06 -13.57 10.67
CA GLU A 206 2.55 -14.93 10.61
C GLU A 206 3.25 -15.18 9.26
N LYS A 207 4.44 -15.75 9.32
CA LYS A 207 5.21 -16.09 8.11
C LYS A 207 4.66 -17.37 7.50
N LEU A 208 4.32 -17.30 6.22
CA LEU A 208 3.94 -18.44 5.40
C LEU A 208 5.05 -18.75 4.39
N GLU A 209 5.48 -19.99 4.36
CA GLU A 209 6.42 -20.46 3.36
C GLU A 209 5.68 -20.99 2.13
N VAL A 210 6.04 -20.49 0.97
CA VAL A 210 5.49 -20.92 -0.31
C VAL A 210 6.23 -22.20 -0.76
N LYS A 211 5.47 -23.17 -1.28
CA LYS A 211 5.99 -24.39 -1.89
C LYS A 211 6.08 -24.24 -3.41
N SER A 212 5.00 -23.81 -4.04
CA SER A 212 4.92 -23.51 -5.47
C SER A 212 3.83 -22.45 -5.73
N ILE A 213 3.94 -21.79 -6.87
CA ILE A 213 2.94 -20.87 -7.38
C ILE A 213 2.63 -21.27 -8.80
N GLU A 214 1.36 -21.48 -9.07
CA GLU A 214 0.88 -21.97 -10.35
C GLU A 214 -0.18 -21.01 -10.89
N SER A 215 -0.05 -20.68 -12.15
CA SER A 215 -1.08 -20.05 -12.95
C SER A 215 -1.78 -21.10 -13.79
N VAL A 216 -2.64 -20.70 -14.69
CA VAL A 216 -3.34 -21.63 -15.59
C VAL A 216 -2.33 -22.47 -16.35
N ASN A 217 -2.13 -23.72 -15.90
CA ASN A 217 -1.27 -24.76 -16.48
C ASN A 217 0.24 -24.47 -16.54
N GLU A 218 0.73 -23.38 -15.95
CA GLU A 218 2.15 -23.00 -15.98
C GLU A 218 2.64 -22.51 -14.61
N GLU A 219 3.94 -22.64 -14.38
CA GLU A 219 4.59 -22.03 -13.22
C GLU A 219 4.60 -20.50 -13.39
N TYR A 220 4.20 -19.78 -12.34
CA TYR A 220 4.12 -18.32 -12.37
C TYR A 220 5.52 -17.71 -12.48
N THR A 221 5.70 -16.79 -13.42
CA THR A 221 6.86 -15.92 -13.51
C THR A 221 6.43 -14.45 -13.29
N GLN A 222 7.26 -13.67 -12.60
CA GLN A 222 6.96 -12.29 -12.23
C GLN A 222 6.76 -11.35 -13.44
N GLU A 223 7.21 -11.76 -14.61
CA GLU A 223 7.15 -10.97 -15.85
C GLU A 223 5.78 -11.00 -16.56
N THR A 224 4.86 -11.83 -16.08
CA THR A 224 3.62 -12.14 -16.82
C THR A 224 2.44 -11.20 -16.57
N GLY A 225 2.59 -10.15 -15.75
CA GLY A 225 1.51 -9.19 -15.47
C GLY A 225 0.44 -9.70 -14.50
N SER A 226 -0.71 -9.05 -14.48
CA SER A 226 -1.81 -9.40 -13.55
C SER A 226 -2.43 -10.75 -13.93
N GLN A 227 -2.50 -11.67 -12.96
CA GLN A 227 -3.12 -12.98 -13.19
C GLN A 227 -3.63 -13.61 -11.89
N ARG A 228 -4.58 -14.51 -12.05
CA ARG A 228 -5.03 -15.35 -10.95
C ARG A 228 -4.08 -16.53 -10.77
N VAL A 229 -3.62 -16.72 -9.53
CA VAL A 229 -2.66 -17.80 -9.19
C VAL A 229 -3.17 -18.66 -8.05
N ALA A 230 -2.67 -19.88 -8.01
CA ALA A 230 -2.77 -20.81 -6.89
C ALA A 230 -1.41 -20.89 -6.19
N VAL A 231 -1.39 -20.59 -4.90
CA VAL A 231 -0.19 -20.65 -4.07
C VAL A 231 -0.28 -21.86 -3.15
N SER A 232 0.59 -22.84 -3.36
CA SER A 232 0.75 -23.99 -2.47
C SER A 232 1.64 -23.60 -1.30
N LEU A 233 1.17 -23.85 -0.09
CA LEU A 233 1.88 -23.49 1.15
C LEU A 233 2.58 -24.72 1.72
N LYS A 234 3.80 -24.54 2.23
CA LYS A 234 4.46 -25.56 3.02
C LYS A 234 3.68 -25.79 4.30
N LYS A 235 3.76 -27.00 4.85
CA LYS A 235 3.14 -27.35 6.12
C LYS A 235 3.86 -26.60 7.22
N SER A 236 3.43 -25.38 7.52
CA SER A 236 3.98 -24.51 8.56
C SER A 236 2.95 -24.19 9.61
N SER A 237 3.42 -24.09 10.84
CA SER A 237 2.84 -23.40 11.99
C SER A 237 1.34 -23.06 11.94
N GLY A 238 0.47 -23.95 12.35
CA GLY A 238 -0.84 -23.66 12.99
C GLY A 238 -1.85 -22.69 12.34
N VAL A 239 -1.40 -21.85 11.40
CA VAL A 239 -2.22 -20.81 10.77
C VAL A 239 -2.88 -21.33 9.51
N ILE A 240 -4.18 -21.13 9.44
CA ILE A 240 -4.98 -21.46 8.28
C ILE A 240 -5.40 -20.15 7.59
N PRO A 241 -4.73 -19.76 6.50
CA PRO A 241 -5.17 -18.61 5.71
C PRO A 241 -6.56 -18.87 5.16
N LYS A 242 -7.40 -17.86 5.15
CA LYS A 242 -8.79 -17.95 4.70
C LYS A 242 -9.13 -16.81 3.75
N ARG A 243 -10.27 -16.93 3.08
CA ARG A 243 -10.81 -15.84 2.27
C ARG A 243 -10.91 -14.54 3.07
N GLY A 244 -10.45 -13.45 2.50
CA GLY A 244 -10.40 -12.14 3.12
C GLY A 244 -9.10 -11.84 3.87
N ASP A 245 -8.20 -12.84 3.99
CA ASP A 245 -6.85 -12.56 4.45
C ASP A 245 -6.02 -11.99 3.30
N LEU A 246 -5.08 -11.13 3.63
CA LEU A 246 -4.13 -10.52 2.71
C LEU A 246 -2.75 -11.16 2.92
N LEU A 247 -2.09 -11.53 1.85
CA LEU A 247 -0.66 -11.87 1.87
C LEU A 247 0.15 -10.67 1.40
N SER A 248 1.16 -10.32 2.17
CA SER A 248 2.04 -9.19 1.90
C SER A 248 3.51 -9.59 2.08
N ASN A 249 4.40 -8.92 1.35
CA ASN A 249 5.84 -9.04 1.55
C ASN A 249 6.34 -8.19 2.74
N THR A 250 5.48 -7.33 3.28
CA THR A 250 5.77 -6.49 4.45
C THR A 250 4.82 -6.78 5.59
N VAL A 251 5.28 -6.59 6.82
CA VAL A 251 4.43 -6.71 8.00
C VAL A 251 3.40 -5.58 7.99
N LEU A 252 2.13 -5.94 7.96
CA LEU A 252 1.02 -5.00 8.13
C LEU A 252 0.50 -5.13 9.56
N SER A 253 0.33 -4.00 10.24
CA SER A 253 -0.27 -3.99 11.56
C SER A 253 -1.79 -4.12 11.47
N GLU A 254 -2.41 -4.91 12.35
CA GLU A 254 -3.86 -4.97 12.49
C GLU A 254 -4.39 -3.86 13.42
N SER A 255 -5.50 -3.24 13.06
CA SER A 255 -6.22 -2.31 13.93
C SER A 255 -7.73 -2.44 13.78
N ILE A 256 -8.45 -2.22 14.87
CA ILE A 256 -9.90 -2.00 14.86
C ILE A 256 -10.27 -0.54 14.56
N HIS A 257 -9.32 0.39 14.65
CA HIS A 257 -9.53 1.77 14.27
C HIS A 257 -8.67 2.10 13.05
N ILE A 258 -9.33 2.61 12.02
CA ILE A 258 -8.69 3.04 10.79
C ILE A 258 -9.06 4.49 10.48
N PHE A 259 -8.14 5.19 9.83
CA PHE A 259 -8.38 6.51 9.28
C PHE A 259 -8.46 6.38 7.76
N ILE A 260 -9.55 6.86 7.20
CA ILE A 260 -9.87 6.70 5.79
C ILE A 260 -10.24 8.05 5.17
N LYS A 261 -9.89 8.23 3.91
CA LYS A 261 -10.38 9.32 3.07
C LYS A 261 -11.68 8.87 2.42
N LEU A 262 -12.68 9.74 2.37
CA LEU A 262 -14.00 9.47 1.82
C LEU A 262 -14.26 10.39 0.62
N ASP A 263 -14.78 9.84 -0.44
CA ASP A 263 -15.26 10.60 -1.59
C ASP A 263 -16.74 10.94 -1.39
N ILE A 264 -16.99 11.93 -0.55
CA ILE A 264 -18.32 12.46 -0.24
C ILE A 264 -18.30 13.98 -0.07
N GLU A 265 -19.33 14.64 -0.55
CA GLU A 265 -19.53 16.09 -0.36
C GLU A 265 -20.02 16.43 1.06
N SER A 266 -20.82 15.54 1.67
CA SER A 266 -21.45 15.79 2.96
C SER A 266 -21.35 14.60 3.91
N SER A 267 -20.85 14.86 5.12
CA SER A 267 -20.82 13.87 6.21
C SER A 267 -22.20 13.35 6.66
N LYS A 268 -23.29 13.95 6.18
CA LYS A 268 -24.66 13.48 6.46
C LYS A 268 -24.96 12.12 5.82
N GLU A 269 -24.21 11.73 4.78
CA GLU A 269 -24.39 10.48 4.07
C GLU A 269 -24.03 9.25 4.90
N ILE A 270 -23.17 9.40 5.90
CA ILE A 270 -22.66 8.31 6.72
C ILE A 270 -23.10 8.34 8.19
N ARG A 271 -23.75 9.41 8.64
CA ARG A 271 -24.16 9.54 10.04
C ARG A 271 -25.38 8.68 10.36
N ASN A 272 -25.29 7.95 11.48
CA ASN A 272 -26.37 7.13 12.05
C ASN A 272 -26.89 6.01 11.13
N ASN A 273 -26.07 5.55 10.19
CA ASN A 273 -26.43 4.49 9.26
C ASN A 273 -25.64 3.21 9.55
N THR A 274 -26.18 2.08 9.13
CA THR A 274 -25.48 0.80 9.15
C THR A 274 -24.50 0.75 7.98
N LEU A 275 -23.20 0.70 8.29
CA LEU A 275 -22.15 0.77 7.29
C LEU A 275 -21.33 -0.52 7.25
N LYS A 276 -20.96 -0.93 6.05
CA LYS A 276 -20.09 -2.07 5.80
C LYS A 276 -18.95 -1.69 4.88
N LEU A 277 -17.73 -1.89 5.32
CA LEU A 277 -16.52 -1.62 4.54
C LEU A 277 -16.10 -2.88 3.78
N PHE A 278 -15.84 -2.72 2.49
CA PHE A 278 -15.29 -3.75 1.61
C PHE A 278 -13.89 -3.36 1.16
N ALA A 279 -12.93 -4.26 1.35
CA ALA A 279 -11.54 -4.09 0.95
C ALA A 279 -11.04 -5.42 0.37
N GLY A 280 -10.61 -5.43 -0.90
CA GLY A 280 -10.25 -6.67 -1.58
C GLY A 280 -11.34 -7.74 -1.46
N THR A 281 -10.99 -8.90 -0.94
CA THR A 281 -11.94 -10.00 -0.68
C THR A 281 -12.51 -10.00 0.74
N SER A 282 -12.11 -9.03 1.59
CA SER A 282 -12.58 -8.89 2.97
C SER A 282 -13.78 -7.96 3.10
N ASN A 283 -14.46 -8.04 4.24
CA ASN A 283 -15.50 -7.09 4.62
C ASN A 283 -15.56 -6.91 6.13
N HIS A 284 -15.89 -5.71 6.58
CA HIS A 284 -15.93 -5.32 7.97
C HIS A 284 -17.17 -4.50 8.28
N LEU A 285 -17.89 -4.86 9.35
CA LEU A 285 -18.92 -3.98 9.91
C LEU A 285 -18.24 -2.74 10.49
N VAL A 286 -18.78 -1.58 10.21
CA VAL A 286 -18.32 -0.32 10.82
C VAL A 286 -19.22 -0.01 12.02
N GLU A 287 -18.69 -0.19 13.23
CA GLU A 287 -19.44 0.04 14.47
C GLU A 287 -19.65 1.52 14.76
N LYS A 288 -18.63 2.34 14.44
CA LYS A 288 -18.68 3.79 14.62
C LYS A 288 -17.85 4.47 13.54
N ILE A 289 -18.30 5.62 13.09
CA ILE A 289 -17.56 6.45 12.16
C ILE A 289 -17.69 7.93 12.56
N HIS A 290 -16.57 8.63 12.53
CA HIS A 290 -16.51 10.04 12.87
C HIS A 290 -15.85 10.81 11.72
N PRO A 291 -16.65 11.46 10.86
CA PRO A 291 -16.13 12.23 9.73
C PRO A 291 -15.45 13.51 10.21
N LEU A 292 -14.41 13.92 9.50
CA LEU A 292 -13.56 15.06 9.74
C LEU A 292 -13.23 15.72 8.39
N ARG A 293 -13.41 17.04 8.30
CA ARG A 293 -13.04 17.77 7.09
C ARG A 293 -11.62 18.32 7.20
N ILE A 294 -10.84 18.12 6.13
CA ILE A 294 -9.46 18.59 6.01
C ILE A 294 -9.33 19.22 4.61
N GLY A 295 -9.20 20.52 4.53
CA GLY A 295 -9.32 21.25 3.29
C GLY A 295 -10.66 20.97 2.61
N ASP A 296 -10.62 20.63 1.34
CA ASP A 296 -11.80 20.26 0.56
C ASP A 296 -12.14 18.77 0.66
N GLU A 297 -11.34 17.99 1.36
CA GLU A 297 -11.47 16.55 1.46
C GLU A 297 -12.18 16.12 2.75
N THR A 298 -12.90 15.02 2.68
CA THR A 298 -13.52 14.39 3.84
C THR A 298 -12.76 13.15 4.25
N TYR A 299 -12.35 13.10 5.51
CA TYR A 299 -11.76 11.94 6.15
C TYR A 299 -12.68 11.41 7.24
N ALA A 300 -12.41 10.20 7.72
CA ALA A 300 -13.09 9.68 8.89
C ALA A 300 -12.21 8.74 9.70
N ILE A 301 -12.35 8.80 11.03
CA ILE A 301 -11.92 7.71 11.88
C ILE A 301 -13.07 6.71 12.01
N ALA A 302 -12.82 5.47 11.61
CA ALA A 302 -13.80 4.38 11.66
C ALA A 302 -13.36 3.31 12.64
N LYS A 303 -14.29 2.84 13.48
CA LYS A 303 -14.11 1.66 14.34
C LYS A 303 -14.76 0.46 13.66
N LEU A 304 -13.98 -0.56 13.40
CA LEU A 304 -14.41 -1.82 12.78
C LEU A 304 -14.83 -2.83 13.85
N GLY A 305 -15.75 -3.72 13.52
CA GLY A 305 -16.19 -4.81 14.41
C GLY A 305 -15.15 -5.91 14.61
N LYS A 306 -14.14 -5.96 13.74
CA LYS A 306 -12.97 -6.85 13.86
C LYS A 306 -11.73 -6.15 13.29
N PRO A 307 -10.51 -6.51 13.75
CA PRO A 307 -9.29 -5.91 13.22
C PRO A 307 -9.15 -6.11 11.71
N ALA A 308 -8.55 -5.12 11.06
CA ALA A 308 -8.16 -5.17 9.66
C ALA A 308 -6.70 -4.75 9.51
N ALA A 309 -5.97 -5.43 8.64
CA ALA A 309 -4.67 -4.99 8.15
C ALA A 309 -4.84 -4.64 6.67
N LEU A 310 -4.57 -3.40 6.34
CA LEU A 310 -4.81 -2.86 5.00
C LEU A 310 -3.50 -2.24 4.46
N PRO A 311 -3.20 -2.42 3.17
CA PRO A 311 -2.10 -1.71 2.54
C PRO A 311 -2.41 -0.22 2.45
N MET A 312 -1.37 0.60 2.44
CA MET A 312 -1.51 2.04 2.24
C MET A 312 -2.18 2.33 0.90
N LYS A 313 -3.06 3.33 0.87
CA LYS A 313 -3.83 3.75 -0.32
C LYS A 313 -4.75 2.66 -0.92
N GLU A 314 -5.04 1.60 -0.16
CA GLU A 314 -6.02 0.59 -0.61
C GLU A 314 -7.35 1.27 -0.94
N LYS A 315 -7.84 1.03 -2.15
CA LYS A 315 -9.15 1.49 -2.59
C LYS A 315 -10.23 0.57 -2.06
N MET A 316 -11.24 1.16 -1.47
CA MET A 316 -12.28 0.45 -0.73
C MET A 316 -13.64 1.05 -1.05
N VAL A 317 -14.69 0.29 -0.73
CA VAL A 317 -16.07 0.76 -0.84
C VAL A 317 -16.73 0.68 0.53
N LEU A 318 -17.31 1.78 0.97
CA LEU A 318 -18.16 1.86 2.14
C LEU A 318 -19.63 1.77 1.69
N HIS A 319 -20.28 0.67 1.97
CA HIS A 319 -21.70 0.45 1.66
C HIS A 319 -22.57 0.96 2.80
N ASN A 320 -23.42 1.90 2.52
CA ASN A 320 -24.48 2.36 3.39
C ASN A 320 -25.70 1.48 3.18
N ILE A 321 -25.92 0.51 4.07
CA ILE A 321 -26.96 -0.50 3.93
C ILE A 321 -28.36 0.13 3.99
N ASP A 322 -28.55 1.16 4.84
CA ASP A 322 -29.85 1.77 5.06
C ASP A 322 -30.35 2.61 3.86
N ARG A 323 -29.41 3.10 3.06
CA ARG A 323 -29.69 3.91 1.86
C ARG A 323 -29.38 3.18 0.56
N ASP A 324 -28.85 1.97 0.67
CA ASP A 324 -28.33 1.18 -0.44
C ASP A 324 -27.41 1.97 -1.39
N SER A 325 -26.52 2.78 -0.79
CA SER A 325 -25.58 3.62 -1.51
C SER A 325 -24.14 3.22 -1.21
N PHE A 326 -23.25 3.52 -2.17
CA PHE A 326 -21.83 3.17 -2.11
C PHE A 326 -20.98 4.43 -2.11
N ILE A 327 -20.01 4.47 -1.22
CA ILE A 327 -19.10 5.58 -1.04
C ILE A 327 -17.68 5.07 -1.31
N ALA A 328 -17.01 5.70 -2.24
CA ALA A 328 -15.60 5.48 -2.47
C ALA A 328 -14.78 5.89 -1.26
N CYS A 329 -13.83 5.07 -0.87
CA CYS A 329 -12.93 5.44 0.19
C CYS A 329 -11.53 4.86 -0.02
N GLU A 330 -10.54 5.51 0.57
CA GLU A 330 -9.15 5.12 0.50
C GLU A 330 -8.57 4.97 1.90
N PHE A 331 -7.85 3.88 2.13
CA PHE A 331 -7.18 3.67 3.40
C PHE A 331 -6.01 4.65 3.56
N THR A 332 -6.00 5.35 4.67
CA THR A 332 -4.95 6.33 5.00
C THR A 332 -3.97 5.77 6.01
N MET A 333 -4.45 5.30 7.16
CA MET A 333 -3.58 4.73 8.20
C MET A 333 -4.36 3.89 9.22
N GLN A 334 -3.67 3.02 9.91
CA GLN A 334 -4.15 2.37 11.12
C GLN A 334 -4.02 3.30 12.33
N VAL A 335 -4.95 3.20 13.26
CA VAL A 335 -4.93 4.05 14.46
C VAL A 335 -4.93 3.16 15.71
N ASN A 336 -3.74 2.80 16.17
CA ASN A 336 -3.55 1.97 17.37
C ASN A 336 -3.32 2.81 18.63
N ASN A 337 -2.81 4.03 18.49
CA ASN A 337 -2.56 4.93 19.61
C ASN A 337 -3.87 5.47 20.20
N LYS A 338 -4.14 5.15 21.49
CA LYS A 338 -5.38 5.56 22.18
C LYS A 338 -5.56 7.08 22.25
N ASN A 339 -4.48 7.84 22.34
CA ASN A 339 -4.52 9.30 22.40
C ASN A 339 -4.82 9.89 21.02
N LEU A 340 -4.27 9.30 19.96
CA LEU A 340 -4.61 9.66 18.58
C LEU A 340 -6.09 9.38 18.27
N ILE A 341 -6.63 8.22 18.69
CA ILE A 341 -8.06 7.93 18.56
C ILE A 341 -8.92 9.00 19.24
N LYS A 342 -8.57 9.38 20.49
CA LYS A 342 -9.27 10.42 21.23
C LYS A 342 -9.14 11.79 20.54
N HIS A 343 -7.95 12.11 20.04
CA HIS A 343 -7.69 13.35 19.31
C HIS A 343 -8.55 13.44 18.07
N LEU A 344 -8.44 12.50 17.14
CA LEU A 344 -9.23 12.47 15.90
C LEU A 344 -10.74 12.48 16.17
N THR A 345 -11.22 11.74 17.18
CA THR A 345 -12.63 11.73 17.58
C THR A 345 -13.06 13.08 18.15
N ARG A 346 -12.20 13.79 18.89
CA ARG A 346 -12.49 15.12 19.41
C ARG A 346 -12.53 16.15 18.28
N GLU A 347 -11.54 16.11 17.39
CA GLU A 347 -11.45 17.06 16.28
C GLU A 347 -12.62 16.90 15.29
N SER A 348 -13.11 15.67 15.08
CA SER A 348 -14.31 15.42 14.25
C SER A 348 -15.59 16.08 14.77
N LYS A 349 -15.64 16.46 16.05
CA LYS A 349 -16.78 17.17 16.68
C LYS A 349 -16.66 18.69 16.60
N LYS A 350 -15.48 19.21 16.31
CA LYS A 350 -15.26 20.64 16.14
C LYS A 350 -15.74 21.07 14.76
N LYS A 351 -16.21 22.33 14.66
CA LYS A 351 -16.54 22.94 13.37
C LYS A 351 -15.32 23.56 12.66
N GLY A 352 -14.13 23.41 13.23
CA GLY A 352 -12.88 23.89 12.64
C GLY A 352 -12.47 23.06 11.44
N SER A 353 -11.89 23.69 10.44
CA SER A 353 -11.25 23.04 9.30
C SER A 353 -9.74 23.07 9.48
N TYR A 354 -9.10 21.96 9.19
CA TYR A 354 -7.65 21.87 8.96
C TYR A 354 -7.40 22.08 7.48
N ASN A 355 -6.33 22.78 7.11
CA ASN A 355 -6.02 22.97 5.69
C ASN A 355 -5.40 21.71 5.09
N THR A 356 -4.60 21.00 5.85
CA THR A 356 -3.90 19.77 5.43
C THR A 356 -3.92 18.71 6.53
N LEU A 357 -3.57 17.49 6.18
CA LEU A 357 -3.34 16.42 7.17
C LEU A 357 -2.17 16.75 8.11
N TYR A 358 -1.16 17.48 7.63
CA TYR A 358 -0.02 17.91 8.44
C TYR A 358 -0.42 18.92 9.52
N ASP A 359 -1.44 19.76 9.30
CA ASP A 359 -1.99 20.64 10.33
C ASP A 359 -2.62 19.86 11.50
N LEU A 360 -3.07 18.64 11.21
CA LEU A 360 -3.68 17.74 12.19
C LEU A 360 -2.64 16.84 12.87
N LEU A 361 -1.63 16.39 12.12
CA LEU A 361 -0.59 15.44 12.55
C LEU A 361 0.77 15.90 12.05
N TYR A 362 1.79 15.85 12.90
CA TYR A 362 3.18 16.21 12.51
C TYR A 362 3.80 15.19 11.55
N LEU A 363 3.48 13.91 11.73
CA LEU A 363 3.97 12.82 10.90
C LEU A 363 2.80 12.02 10.32
N LEU A 364 2.92 11.64 9.06
CA LEU A 364 1.94 10.85 8.34
C LEU A 364 2.54 9.52 7.86
N PRO A 365 1.79 8.43 7.86
CA PRO A 365 2.27 7.12 7.43
C PRO A 365 2.36 6.96 5.89
N PHE A 366 2.20 8.03 5.12
CA PHE A 366 2.25 8.01 3.66
C PHE A 366 2.75 9.35 3.10
N LYS A 367 3.39 9.30 1.95
CA LYS A 367 3.83 10.50 1.22
C LYS A 367 2.62 11.28 0.70
N ASN A 368 2.52 12.56 1.07
CA ASN A 368 1.41 13.41 0.66
C ASN A 368 1.74 14.27 -0.58
N SER A 369 3.02 14.64 -0.76
CA SER A 369 3.52 15.43 -1.89
C SER A 369 4.95 15.02 -2.24
N ASP A 370 5.46 15.51 -3.38
CA ASP A 370 6.84 15.25 -3.80
C ASP A 370 7.87 15.89 -2.87
N ASP A 371 7.49 16.97 -2.15
CA ASP A 371 8.34 17.67 -1.18
C ASP A 371 8.29 17.04 0.23
N SER A 372 7.62 15.90 0.42
CA SER A 372 7.55 15.25 1.72
C SER A 372 8.89 14.61 2.11
N LEU A 373 9.32 14.89 3.34
CA LEU A 373 10.47 14.26 3.96
C LEU A 373 10.07 12.92 4.59
N ARG A 374 10.88 11.88 4.36
CA ARG A 374 10.66 10.56 4.96
C ARG A 374 11.36 10.45 6.30
N ILE A 375 10.63 10.06 7.35
CA ILE A 375 11.12 9.77 8.70
C ILE A 375 10.74 8.33 9.06
N GLY A 376 11.64 7.39 8.88
CA GLY A 376 11.34 5.97 9.03
C GLY A 376 10.27 5.51 8.05
N GLN A 377 9.12 5.10 8.57
CA GLN A 377 7.93 4.77 7.78
C GLN A 377 6.93 5.93 7.66
N MET A 378 7.24 7.07 8.28
CA MET A 378 6.39 8.25 8.30
C MET A 378 6.93 9.32 7.37
N PHE A 379 6.08 10.29 7.04
CA PHE A 379 6.42 11.44 6.20
C PHE A 379 5.97 12.73 6.87
N THR A 380 6.70 13.82 6.60
CA THR A 380 6.38 15.17 7.05
C THR A 380 6.83 16.16 5.99
N ASP A 381 6.53 17.43 6.16
CA ASP A 381 7.18 18.52 5.45
C ASP A 381 8.23 19.20 6.35
N GLU A 382 9.08 20.03 5.75
CA GLU A 382 10.15 20.71 6.46
C GLU A 382 9.62 21.67 7.55
N ALA A 383 8.49 22.33 7.29
CA ALA A 383 7.89 23.27 8.25
C ALA A 383 7.37 22.53 9.50
N ASN A 384 6.66 21.43 9.32
CA ASN A 384 6.18 20.61 10.44
C ASN A 384 7.33 19.91 11.19
N LEU A 385 8.37 19.46 10.47
CA LEU A 385 9.54 18.90 11.10
C LEU A 385 10.25 19.94 12.00
N ASN A 386 10.39 21.17 11.52
CA ASN A 386 10.97 22.27 12.29
C ASN A 386 10.12 22.65 13.51
N LEU A 387 8.77 22.69 13.35
CA LEU A 387 7.85 22.92 14.47
C LEU A 387 7.96 21.82 15.53
N LEU A 388 8.05 20.57 15.10
CA LEU A 388 8.22 19.43 15.99
C LEU A 388 9.58 19.49 16.70
N ASN A 389 10.66 19.81 15.98
CA ASN A 389 12.00 19.99 16.54
C ASN A 389 12.01 21.06 17.64
N ASN A 390 11.46 22.24 17.35
CA ASN A 390 11.36 23.34 18.33
C ASN A 390 10.55 22.94 19.56
N ASN A 391 9.41 22.28 19.36
CA ASN A 391 8.56 21.82 20.47
C ASN A 391 9.29 20.80 21.37
N ILE A 392 10.09 19.91 20.78
CA ILE A 392 10.90 18.95 21.52
C ILE A 392 12.00 19.67 22.33
N LYS A 393 12.68 20.68 21.75
CA LYS A 393 13.69 21.48 22.43
C LYS A 393 13.11 22.22 23.63
N ASP A 394 12.01 22.94 23.42
CA ASP A 394 11.34 23.74 24.45
C ASP A 394 10.85 22.88 25.63
N ASN A 395 10.63 21.59 25.41
CA ASN A 395 10.14 20.66 26.42
C ASN A 395 11.18 19.62 26.84
N ALA A 396 12.47 19.81 26.52
CA ALA A 396 13.52 18.81 26.75
C ALA A 396 13.63 18.36 28.22
N GLU A 397 13.51 19.26 29.18
CA GLU A 397 13.50 18.92 30.62
C GLU A 397 12.32 18.02 31.00
N THR A 398 11.12 18.37 30.49
CA THR A 398 9.91 17.58 30.70
C THR A 398 10.04 16.18 30.09
N ILE A 399 10.57 16.12 28.87
CA ILE A 399 10.80 14.85 28.15
C ILE A 399 11.78 13.98 28.93
N ASN A 400 12.88 14.55 29.42
CA ASN A 400 13.89 13.83 30.20
C ASN A 400 13.33 13.31 31.55
N LYS A 401 12.33 14.01 32.12
CA LYS A 401 11.66 13.58 33.36
C LYS A 401 10.65 12.44 33.14
N PHE A 402 9.90 12.48 32.04
CA PHE A 402 8.81 11.51 31.78
C PHE A 402 9.25 10.35 30.88
N GLY A 403 10.40 10.45 30.22
CA GLY A 403 10.89 9.51 29.21
C GLY A 403 10.38 9.87 27.82
N ILE A 404 11.29 9.83 26.85
CA ILE A 404 11.08 10.29 25.49
C ILE A 404 9.98 9.51 24.77
N ASN A 405 10.00 8.18 24.85
CA ASN A 405 9.04 7.32 24.19
C ASN A 405 7.61 7.65 24.65
N LYS A 406 7.40 7.78 25.96
CA LYS A 406 6.10 8.10 26.53
C LYS A 406 5.62 9.49 26.10
N TYR A 407 6.50 10.49 26.16
CA TYR A 407 6.15 11.86 25.80
C TYR A 407 5.76 11.98 24.33
N LEU A 408 6.55 11.42 23.42
CA LEU A 408 6.30 11.48 22.00
C LEU A 408 5.02 10.70 21.62
N TYR A 409 4.80 9.55 22.24
CA TYR A 409 3.59 8.76 22.04
C TYR A 409 2.33 9.50 22.52
N GLU A 410 2.37 10.13 23.70
CA GLU A 410 1.21 10.82 24.28
C GLU A 410 0.92 12.18 23.62
N LYS A 411 1.96 12.91 23.22
CA LYS A 411 1.84 14.29 22.74
C LYS A 411 1.72 14.39 21.23
N PHE A 412 2.50 13.59 20.51
CA PHE A 412 2.64 13.68 19.04
C PHE A 412 2.20 12.41 18.32
N TYR A 413 1.77 11.40 19.05
CA TYR A 413 1.26 10.12 18.51
C TYR A 413 2.33 9.32 17.76
N ILE A 414 3.62 9.57 18.06
CA ILE A 414 4.78 8.92 17.43
C ILE A 414 5.04 7.60 18.12
N GLU A 415 5.07 6.52 17.36
CA GLU A 415 5.35 5.17 17.85
C GLU A 415 6.86 4.97 18.11
N GLU A 416 7.20 4.09 19.04
CA GLU A 416 8.59 3.83 19.44
C GLU A 416 9.50 3.44 18.25
N ALA A 417 8.95 2.70 17.28
CA ALA A 417 9.68 2.29 16.09
C ALA A 417 10.15 3.46 15.21
N ASP A 418 9.45 4.61 15.26
CA ASP A 418 9.76 5.78 14.44
C ASP A 418 10.66 6.80 15.15
N ILE A 419 10.83 6.67 16.47
CA ILE A 419 11.55 7.66 17.28
C ILE A 419 13.02 7.77 16.86
N GLN A 420 13.67 6.65 16.59
CA GLN A 420 15.08 6.64 16.16
C GLN A 420 15.27 7.39 14.84
N TYR A 421 14.36 7.19 13.89
CA TYR A 421 14.40 7.88 12.59
C TYR A 421 14.12 9.38 12.76
N LEU A 422 13.17 9.74 13.62
CA LEU A 422 12.86 11.15 13.91
C LEU A 422 14.09 11.88 14.42
N PHE A 423 14.81 11.31 15.39
CA PHE A 423 16.01 11.98 15.92
C PHE A 423 17.20 11.96 14.97
N SER A 424 17.24 11.04 13.99
CA SER A 424 18.26 11.11 12.93
C SER A 424 18.02 12.26 11.95
N ALA A 425 16.80 12.81 11.88
CA ALA A 425 16.46 13.96 11.05
C ALA A 425 16.78 15.32 11.74
N PHE A 426 17.10 15.33 13.04
CA PHE A 426 17.46 16.54 13.78
C PHE A 426 18.97 16.66 13.92
N GLU A 427 19.54 17.78 13.46
CA GLU A 427 20.97 18.02 13.55
C GLU A 427 21.45 18.42 14.96
N ASP A 428 20.56 18.95 15.78
CA ASP A 428 20.85 19.60 17.05
C ASP A 428 20.27 18.90 18.29
N ILE A 429 19.65 17.75 18.09
CA ILE A 429 19.13 16.91 19.16
C ILE A 429 19.71 15.50 19.04
N SER A 430 20.13 14.92 20.13
CA SER A 430 20.48 13.51 20.20
C SER A 430 19.76 12.81 21.35
N VAL A 431 19.55 11.50 21.21
CA VAL A 431 18.97 10.66 22.25
C VAL A 431 20.03 9.69 22.78
N LYS A 432 20.25 9.70 24.08
CA LYS A 432 21.12 8.74 24.75
C LYS A 432 20.44 8.28 26.04
N GLU A 433 20.37 6.97 26.24
CA GLU A 433 19.77 6.37 27.45
C GLU A 433 18.34 6.89 27.73
N ASN A 434 17.51 7.01 26.69
CA ASN A 434 16.15 7.55 26.74
C ASN A 434 16.03 9.00 27.23
N GLN A 435 17.11 9.79 27.09
CA GLN A 435 17.15 11.21 27.40
C GLN A 435 17.56 12.03 26.18
N ILE A 436 16.97 13.21 26.06
CA ILE A 436 17.33 14.20 25.04
C ILE A 436 18.56 14.98 25.52
N LYS A 437 19.49 15.15 24.60
CA LYS A 437 20.64 16.08 24.75
C LYS A 437 20.59 17.09 23.62
N LEU A 438 20.52 18.35 23.97
CA LEU A 438 20.54 19.46 23.01
C LEU A 438 22.01 19.82 22.71
N ALA A 439 22.31 20.12 21.45
CA ALA A 439 23.57 20.74 21.08
C ALA A 439 23.57 22.21 21.57
N THR A 440 24.61 22.63 22.21
CA THR A 440 24.76 24.04 22.66
C THR A 440 25.14 24.93 21.48
N ASP A 441 24.64 26.17 21.46
CA ASP A 441 24.86 27.17 20.39
C ASP A 441 26.24 27.83 20.46
N ASN A 442 27.32 27.05 20.37
CA ASN A 442 28.67 27.61 20.35
C ASN A 442 29.29 27.54 18.94
N THR A 443 28.69 28.24 17.98
CA THR A 443 28.93 28.06 16.55
C THR A 443 30.29 28.47 16.04
N ASP A 444 30.93 29.49 16.62
CA ASP A 444 32.26 29.96 16.14
C ASP A 444 33.42 29.13 16.69
N GLU A 445 33.29 28.65 17.90
CA GLU A 445 34.28 27.75 18.54
C GLU A 445 34.18 26.36 17.94
N ASP A 446 32.94 25.83 17.70
CA ASP A 446 32.69 24.60 16.98
C ASP A 446 33.36 24.61 15.60
N LYS A 447 33.21 25.71 14.83
CA LYS A 447 33.85 25.85 13.50
C LYS A 447 35.36 25.86 13.56
N LYS A 448 35.95 26.54 14.55
CA LYS A 448 37.41 26.59 14.74
C LYS A 448 37.96 25.19 15.06
N VAL A 449 37.36 24.51 16.03
CA VAL A 449 37.79 23.18 16.44
C VAL A 449 37.56 22.16 15.31
N LEU A 450 36.42 22.20 14.62
CA LEU A 450 36.17 21.35 13.47
C LEU A 450 37.18 21.54 12.35
N LYS A 451 37.59 22.80 12.08
CA LYS A 451 38.60 23.11 11.07
C LYS A 451 39.98 22.55 11.46
N LEU A 452 40.35 22.64 12.73
CA LEU A 452 41.61 22.06 13.23
C LEU A 452 41.60 20.53 13.11
N ILE A 453 40.54 19.89 13.57
CA ILE A 453 40.35 18.44 13.45
C ILE A 453 40.35 18.00 11.98
N SER A 454 39.64 18.73 11.10
CA SER A 454 39.60 18.42 9.66
C SER A 454 40.99 18.55 9.01
N ASN A 455 41.80 19.50 9.43
CA ASN A 455 43.16 19.64 8.92
C ASN A 455 44.06 18.49 9.37
N GLU A 456 43.92 18.01 10.61
CA GLU A 456 44.70 16.85 11.12
C GLU A 456 44.25 15.55 10.42
N LEU A 457 42.96 15.36 10.15
CA LEU A 457 42.42 14.15 9.49
C LEU A 457 42.74 14.11 7.99
N GLY A 458 42.91 15.26 7.34
CA GLY A 458 43.11 15.34 5.90
C GLY A 458 41.81 15.15 5.12
N ARG A 459 41.93 14.77 3.83
CA ARG A 459 40.78 14.57 2.92
C ARG A 459 40.54 13.11 2.51
N GLU A 460 41.50 12.24 2.79
CA GLU A 460 41.44 10.84 2.39
C GLU A 460 40.66 10.02 3.41
N LEU A 461 39.97 8.98 2.96
CA LEU A 461 39.26 8.04 3.84
C LEU A 461 40.18 7.21 4.74
N LYS A 462 41.49 7.17 4.45
CA LYS A 462 42.52 6.61 5.34
C LYS A 462 43.04 7.72 6.28
N VAL A 463 42.30 7.97 7.34
CA VAL A 463 42.61 9.02 8.31
C VAL A 463 43.68 8.60 9.34
N PRO A 464 44.51 9.53 9.83
CA PRO A 464 45.40 9.27 10.96
C PRO A 464 44.64 9.16 12.29
N ASP A 465 45.28 8.58 13.29
CA ASP A 465 44.77 8.60 14.66
C ASP A 465 44.87 10.02 15.22
N ILE A 466 43.79 10.52 15.82
CA ILE A 466 43.73 11.86 16.39
C ILE A 466 43.49 11.81 17.90
N ASP A 467 44.20 12.63 18.64
CA ASP A 467 44.00 12.80 20.06
C ASP A 467 43.02 13.95 20.35
N LEU A 468 41.77 13.57 20.65
CA LEU A 468 40.69 14.51 20.94
C LEU A 468 40.85 15.23 22.30
N GLN A 469 41.76 14.79 23.19
CA GLN A 469 41.99 15.45 24.48
C GLN A 469 42.67 16.81 24.33
N LYS A 470 43.23 17.11 23.15
CA LYS A 470 43.79 18.41 22.81
C LYS A 470 42.77 19.52 22.61
N PHE A 471 41.49 19.15 22.42
CA PHE A 471 40.40 20.08 22.12
C PHE A 471 39.47 20.20 23.31
N ASP A 472 38.70 21.30 23.36
CA ASP A 472 37.70 21.48 24.38
C ASP A 472 36.66 20.35 24.34
N ARG A 473 36.41 19.76 25.51
CA ARG A 473 35.57 18.55 25.64
C ARG A 473 34.11 18.78 25.28
N GLU A 474 33.59 19.98 25.64
CA GLU A 474 32.17 20.30 25.34
C GLU A 474 31.98 20.61 23.85
N VAL A 475 32.94 21.30 23.23
CA VAL A 475 32.96 21.58 21.79
C VAL A 475 33.04 20.28 20.99
N VAL A 476 33.95 19.37 21.35
CA VAL A 476 34.07 18.06 20.70
C VAL A 476 32.79 17.26 20.85
N LYS A 477 32.15 17.29 22.01
CA LYS A 477 30.88 16.64 22.27
C LYS A 477 29.76 17.22 21.41
N ASN A 478 29.67 18.54 21.24
CA ASN A 478 28.74 19.22 20.35
C ASN A 478 28.96 18.82 18.89
N LEU A 479 30.22 18.75 18.44
CA LEU A 479 30.52 18.31 17.08
C LEU A 479 30.07 16.87 16.80
N PHE A 480 30.14 15.97 17.79
CA PHE A 480 29.53 14.64 17.67
C PHE A 480 28.01 14.67 17.68
N LEU A 481 27.39 15.51 18.49
CA LEU A 481 25.95 15.67 18.55
C LEU A 481 25.36 16.21 17.23
N LYS A 482 26.10 17.08 16.55
CA LYS A 482 25.75 17.67 15.26
C LYS A 482 26.14 16.81 14.06
N ASP A 483 26.57 15.57 14.26
CA ASP A 483 27.15 14.69 13.23
C ASP A 483 28.27 15.31 12.37
N LYS A 484 28.92 16.41 12.87
CA LYS A 484 30.08 16.99 12.21
C LYS A 484 31.35 16.17 12.41
N LEU A 485 31.37 15.36 13.48
CA LEU A 485 32.34 14.31 13.74
C LEU A 485 31.63 12.98 13.93
N ILE A 486 32.13 11.94 13.29
CA ILE A 486 31.55 10.60 13.33
C ILE A 486 32.64 9.62 13.78
N ARG A 487 32.39 8.92 14.88
CA ARG A 487 33.32 7.91 15.39
C ARG A 487 33.10 6.58 14.67
N ILE A 488 34.02 6.26 13.77
CA ILE A 488 33.94 5.01 13.00
C ILE A 488 34.39 3.81 13.85
N SER A 489 35.47 3.99 14.65
CA SER A 489 35.88 3.00 15.64
C SER A 489 36.61 3.70 16.80
N LYS A 490 37.16 2.95 17.75
CA LYS A 490 37.89 3.52 18.89
C LYS A 490 38.96 4.55 18.47
N ASN A 491 39.64 4.30 17.34
CA ASN A 491 40.76 5.10 16.86
C ASN A 491 40.52 5.75 15.49
N ILE A 492 39.35 5.59 14.90
CA ILE A 492 39.05 6.15 13.59
C ILE A 492 37.90 7.15 13.73
N LEU A 493 38.18 8.38 13.31
CA LEU A 493 37.24 9.48 13.35
C LEU A 493 37.08 10.05 11.94
N TYR A 494 35.84 10.32 11.55
CA TYR A 494 35.52 10.98 10.30
C TYR A 494 34.83 12.32 10.55
N THR A 495 35.08 13.26 9.66
CA THR A 495 34.23 14.46 9.54
C THR A 495 33.03 14.15 8.65
N ASP A 496 32.04 15.04 8.65
CA ASP A 496 30.91 15.00 7.74
C ASP A 496 31.33 14.85 6.25
N ASN A 497 32.42 15.50 5.83
CA ASN A 497 32.95 15.39 4.48
C ASN A 497 33.45 13.97 4.14
N HIS A 498 34.14 13.32 5.06
CA HIS A 498 34.57 11.94 4.87
C HIS A 498 33.35 11.00 4.75
N PHE A 499 32.36 11.25 5.56
CA PHE A 499 31.12 10.42 5.54
C PHE A 499 30.34 10.60 4.24
N LYS A 500 30.25 11.84 3.72
CA LYS A 500 29.67 12.11 2.40
C LYS A 500 30.39 11.36 1.28
N GLU A 501 31.73 11.25 1.37
CA GLU A 501 32.46 10.47 0.38
C GLU A 501 32.18 8.96 0.49
N VAL A 502 32.02 8.46 1.71
CA VAL A 502 31.56 7.07 1.93
C VAL A 502 30.18 6.84 1.28
N LEU A 503 29.25 7.80 1.43
CA LEU A 503 27.91 7.69 0.81
C LEU A 503 27.98 7.66 -0.71
N ARG A 504 28.83 8.49 -1.34
CA ARG A 504 29.06 8.46 -2.78
C ARG A 504 29.58 7.11 -3.27
N ILE A 505 30.45 6.47 -2.48
CA ILE A 505 30.92 5.12 -2.79
C ILE A 505 29.76 4.11 -2.72
N ILE A 506 28.90 4.22 -1.71
CA ILE A 506 27.71 3.37 -1.59
C ILE A 506 26.76 3.58 -2.78
N GLU A 507 26.56 4.80 -3.24
CA GLU A 507 25.71 5.11 -4.42
C GLU A 507 26.19 4.38 -5.68
N GLN A 508 27.51 4.24 -5.86
CA GLN A 508 28.10 3.58 -7.03
C GLN A 508 28.03 2.04 -7.00
N LEU A 509 27.76 1.44 -5.84
CA LEU A 509 27.62 0.00 -5.70
C LEU A 509 26.26 -0.48 -6.21
N PRO A 510 26.09 -1.78 -6.59
CA PRO A 510 24.78 -2.34 -6.89
C PRO A 510 23.85 -2.32 -5.67
N THR A 511 22.56 -2.49 -5.89
CA THR A 511 21.54 -2.51 -4.81
C THR A 511 21.87 -3.54 -3.72
N THR A 512 22.40 -4.70 -4.13
CA THR A 512 22.95 -5.72 -3.22
C THR A 512 24.44 -5.85 -3.47
N PHE A 513 25.27 -5.77 -2.44
CA PHE A 513 26.73 -5.80 -2.56
C PHE A 513 27.39 -6.52 -1.40
N THR A 514 28.64 -6.94 -1.62
CA THR A 514 29.49 -7.64 -0.66
C THR A 514 30.53 -6.71 -0.03
N ILE A 515 31.14 -7.15 1.08
CA ILE A 515 32.27 -6.43 1.70
C ILE A 515 33.43 -6.28 0.69
N THR A 516 33.63 -7.28 -0.18
CA THR A 516 34.72 -7.27 -1.16
C THR A 516 34.51 -6.22 -2.24
N GLU A 517 33.29 -6.04 -2.72
CA GLU A 517 32.95 -4.98 -3.69
C GLU A 517 33.13 -3.59 -3.11
N PHE A 518 32.62 -3.34 -1.88
CA PHE A 518 32.85 -2.06 -1.20
C PHE A 518 34.35 -1.80 -1.00
N LYS A 519 35.12 -2.81 -0.58
CA LYS A 519 36.57 -2.71 -0.40
C LYS A 519 37.29 -2.39 -1.71
N SER A 520 36.89 -3.03 -2.81
CA SER A 520 37.47 -2.80 -4.14
C SER A 520 37.24 -1.38 -4.61
N LEU A 521 36.01 -0.85 -4.44
CA LEU A 521 35.65 0.48 -4.87
C LEU A 521 36.23 1.58 -3.96
N SER A 522 36.21 1.39 -2.65
CA SER A 522 36.73 2.37 -1.67
C SER A 522 38.25 2.37 -1.54
N GLY A 523 38.96 1.32 -1.95
CA GLY A 523 40.40 1.16 -1.73
C GLY A 523 40.79 1.01 -0.26
N LEU A 524 39.82 0.82 0.65
CA LEU A 524 40.04 0.77 2.09
C LEU A 524 40.44 -0.64 2.55
N SER A 525 41.28 -0.70 3.59
CA SER A 525 41.62 -1.96 4.26
C SER A 525 40.45 -2.42 5.15
N ARG A 526 40.46 -3.70 5.55
CA ARG A 526 39.43 -4.29 6.43
C ARG A 526 39.29 -3.53 7.76
N LYS A 527 40.34 -2.89 8.26
CA LYS A 527 40.34 -2.04 9.47
C LYS A 527 39.31 -0.92 9.39
N TYR A 528 39.10 -0.34 8.19
CA TYR A 528 38.14 0.75 7.94
C TYR A 528 36.80 0.22 7.43
N THR A 529 36.86 -0.71 6.50
CA THR A 529 35.67 -1.23 5.78
C THR A 529 34.60 -1.78 6.72
N ILE A 530 34.99 -2.62 7.68
CA ILE A 530 34.02 -3.27 8.57
C ILE A 530 33.31 -2.23 9.47
N PRO A 531 34.03 -1.37 10.22
CA PRO A 531 33.39 -0.36 11.08
C PRO A 531 32.50 0.63 10.31
N ILE A 532 32.91 1.03 9.10
CA ILE A 532 32.13 1.93 8.25
C ILE A 532 30.78 1.24 7.90
N LEU A 533 30.82 0.00 7.44
CA LEU A 533 29.62 -0.75 7.07
C LEU A 533 28.71 -1.03 8.28
N GLU A 534 29.28 -1.22 9.48
CA GLU A 534 28.50 -1.34 10.72
C GLU A 534 27.79 -0.04 11.10
N ILE A 535 28.42 1.11 10.89
CA ILE A 535 27.79 2.42 11.13
C ILE A 535 26.71 2.70 10.10
N LEU A 536 26.94 2.38 8.82
CA LEU A 536 25.94 2.53 7.79
C LEU A 536 24.73 1.62 8.03
N ASP A 537 24.95 0.41 8.56
CA ASP A 537 23.89 -0.52 8.99
C ASP A 537 23.13 0.05 10.20
N GLY A 538 23.86 0.56 11.21
CA GLY A 538 23.26 1.24 12.37
C GLY A 538 22.49 2.53 12.03
N LYS A 539 22.93 3.27 11.00
CA LYS A 539 22.22 4.44 10.45
C LYS A 539 21.13 4.04 9.43
N GLN A 540 20.92 2.75 9.20
CA GLN A 540 19.94 2.19 8.27
C GLN A 540 20.05 2.71 6.83
N ILE A 541 21.24 3.01 6.40
CA ILE A 541 21.57 3.33 5.01
C ILE A 541 21.70 2.05 4.19
N ILE A 542 22.22 1.01 4.84
CA ILE A 542 22.32 -0.35 4.30
C ILE A 542 21.80 -1.36 5.34
N LYS A 543 21.59 -2.61 4.94
CA LYS A 543 21.21 -3.70 5.84
C LYS A 543 21.98 -4.95 5.51
N LYS A 544 22.56 -5.59 6.51
CA LYS A 544 23.19 -6.91 6.39
C LYS A 544 22.11 -7.97 6.23
N ILE A 545 22.22 -8.85 5.21
CA ILE A 545 21.17 -9.83 4.86
C ILE A 545 21.60 -11.28 5.12
N ASP A 546 22.90 -11.58 5.22
CA ASP A 546 23.42 -12.95 5.42
C ASP A 546 24.63 -13.00 6.38
N SER A 547 25.05 -14.22 6.72
CA SER A 547 26.25 -14.47 7.54
C SER A 547 27.57 -14.19 6.81
N GLU A 548 27.56 -14.17 5.47
CA GLU A 548 28.74 -13.93 4.62
C GLU A 548 29.04 -12.44 4.50
N GLY A 549 28.12 -11.59 4.94
CA GLY A 549 28.30 -10.15 5.01
C GLY A 549 27.79 -9.39 3.80
N THR A 550 26.91 -10.01 3.01
CA THR A 550 26.17 -9.31 1.95
C THR A 550 25.24 -8.27 2.53
N ARG A 551 25.12 -7.15 1.86
CA ARG A 551 24.30 -6.00 2.29
C ARG A 551 23.40 -5.52 1.16
N VAL A 552 22.26 -4.96 1.54
CA VAL A 552 21.32 -4.30 0.63
C VAL A 552 21.23 -2.83 0.96
N LYS A 553 21.16 -1.96 -0.05
CA LYS A 553 20.89 -0.53 0.13
C LYS A 553 19.43 -0.36 0.59
N LEU A 554 19.23 0.46 1.61
CA LEU A 554 17.90 0.84 2.09
C LEU A 554 17.45 2.21 1.56
N ILE A 555 18.38 2.98 1.02
CA ILE A 555 18.17 4.29 0.41
C ILE A 555 18.52 4.15 -1.07
N SER A 556 17.57 4.46 -1.93
CA SER A 556 17.72 4.53 -3.39
C SER A 556 18.19 5.91 -3.80
#